data_0580525a24a419275def5db6d6a2357d
#
_entry.id   0580525a24a419275def5db6d6a2357d
#
_cell.length_a   1.000
_cell.length_b   1.000
_cell.length_c   1.000
_cell.angle_alpha   90.00
_cell.angle_beta   90.00
_cell.angle_gamma   90.00
#
_symmetry.space_group_name_H-M   'P 1'
#
loop_
_entity.id
_entity.type
_entity.pdbx_description
1 polymer ?
#
loop_
_entity_poly.entity_id
_entity_poly.type
_entity_poly.pdbx_seq_one_letter_code
_entity_poly.pdbx_strand_id
1 'polypeptide(L)'
;FRMQKNFSYPIKIEDLKQSDYKYEIKADTAELEDITQVLQVEKVHEFKAEILLKLNNRANNLRVWGKVFAKIELKSVITLNNFIKDYEVPFELNFDTRATYNDIKELECNIEDEVPDIIENGCINLADIAIEQIALNLEDYPRADGEIFDGSLYCDLEGPKKENPFAVLAKLKK
;
A
#
# COMPACT_ATOMS: atom_id res chain seq x y z
N PHE A 1 9.64 -16.20 10.91
CA PHE A 1 8.24 -16.58 10.91
C PHE A 1 7.65 -16.30 9.54
N ARG A 2 7.60 -17.32 8.70
CA ARG A 2 6.78 -17.23 7.48
C ARG A 2 5.34 -17.41 7.91
N MET A 3 4.59 -16.32 8.02
CA MET A 3 3.14 -16.40 8.03
C MET A 3 2.71 -17.12 6.76
N GLN A 4 2.05 -18.26 6.88
CA GLN A 4 1.40 -18.90 5.75
C GLN A 4 0.28 -17.97 5.31
N LYS A 5 0.55 -17.20 4.25
CA LYS A 5 -0.48 -16.41 3.60
C LYS A 5 -1.38 -17.36 2.84
N ASN A 6 -2.60 -17.55 3.28
CA ASN A 6 -3.57 -18.33 2.54
C ASN A 6 -4.01 -17.63 1.25
N PHE A 7 -4.03 -16.29 1.25
CA PHE A 7 -4.33 -15.51 0.06
C PHE A 7 -3.10 -15.38 -0.83
N SER A 8 -3.06 -16.18 -1.87
CA SER A 8 -1.94 -16.24 -2.80
C SER A 8 -2.43 -16.53 -4.21
N TYR A 9 -1.89 -15.81 -5.19
CA TYR A 9 -2.18 -16.05 -6.60
C TYR A 9 -0.90 -15.94 -7.43
N PRO A 10 -0.02 -16.95 -7.36
CA PRO A 10 1.24 -16.94 -8.07
C PRO A 10 1.04 -17.20 -9.57
N ILE A 11 1.75 -16.44 -10.39
CA ILE A 11 1.79 -16.62 -11.84
C ILE A 11 3.23 -16.78 -12.28
N LYS A 12 3.48 -17.84 -13.05
CA LYS A 12 4.78 -18.07 -13.68
C LYS A 12 4.87 -17.26 -14.96
N ILE A 13 5.93 -16.50 -15.13
CA ILE A 13 6.16 -15.70 -16.32
C ILE A 13 6.34 -16.57 -17.57
N GLU A 14 6.92 -17.76 -17.39
CA GLU A 14 7.08 -18.74 -18.47
C GLU A 14 5.76 -19.15 -19.14
N ASP A 15 4.67 -19.13 -18.38
CA ASP A 15 3.33 -19.48 -18.85
C ASP A 15 2.65 -18.32 -19.60
N LEU A 16 3.21 -17.10 -19.54
CA LEU A 16 2.68 -15.94 -20.21
C LEU A 16 3.15 -15.85 -21.66
N LYS A 17 2.19 -15.74 -22.56
CA LYS A 17 2.43 -15.45 -23.98
C LYS A 17 2.36 -13.94 -24.22
N GLN A 18 2.75 -13.49 -25.42
CA GLN A 18 2.64 -12.08 -25.82
C GLN A 18 1.17 -11.68 -26.07
N SER A 19 0.33 -11.82 -25.07
CA SER A 19 -1.07 -11.44 -25.11
C SER A 19 -1.46 -10.75 -23.81
N ASP A 20 -2.57 -10.05 -23.85
CA ASP A 20 -3.13 -9.42 -22.66
C ASP A 20 -3.86 -10.46 -21.83
N TYR A 21 -3.57 -10.49 -20.52
CA TYR A 21 -4.25 -11.38 -19.57
C TYR A 21 -5.01 -10.54 -18.57
N LYS A 22 -6.25 -10.94 -18.28
CA LYS A 22 -7.07 -10.33 -17.23
C LYS A 22 -7.34 -11.35 -16.14
N TYR A 23 -7.05 -10.97 -14.90
CA TYR A 23 -7.34 -11.77 -13.72
C TYR A 23 -8.27 -11.01 -12.78
N GLU A 24 -9.28 -11.72 -12.29
CA GLU A 24 -10.13 -11.22 -11.21
C GLU A 24 -9.90 -12.09 -9.98
N ILE A 25 -9.46 -11.47 -8.90
CA ILE A 25 -9.15 -12.14 -7.64
C ILE A 25 -10.12 -11.63 -6.60
N LYS A 26 -10.74 -12.55 -5.88
CA LYS A 26 -11.62 -12.24 -4.74
C LYS A 26 -11.21 -13.10 -3.54
N ALA A 27 -11.01 -12.46 -2.41
CA ALA A 27 -10.68 -13.17 -1.17
C ALA A 27 -11.93 -13.82 -0.55
N ASP A 28 -11.78 -15.03 -0.08
CA ASP A 28 -12.80 -15.70 0.73
C ASP A 28 -12.69 -15.29 2.22
N THR A 29 -13.56 -15.82 3.06
CA THR A 29 -13.62 -15.45 4.48
C THR A 29 -12.31 -15.73 5.23
N ALA A 30 -11.67 -16.86 4.97
CA ALA A 30 -10.40 -17.20 5.61
C ALA A 30 -9.26 -16.31 5.11
N GLU A 31 -9.24 -16.04 3.82
CA GLU A 31 -8.27 -15.14 3.21
C GLU A 31 -8.43 -13.70 3.69
N LEU A 32 -9.66 -13.23 3.94
CA LEU A 32 -9.92 -11.91 4.51
C LEU A 32 -9.36 -11.76 5.92
N GLU A 33 -9.38 -12.81 6.72
CA GLU A 33 -8.75 -12.81 8.05
C GLU A 33 -7.24 -12.66 7.95
N ASP A 34 -6.60 -13.36 7.02
CA ASP A 34 -5.17 -13.25 6.78
C ASP A 34 -4.78 -11.85 6.30
N ILE A 35 -5.55 -11.27 5.39
CA ILE A 35 -5.34 -9.90 4.91
C ILE A 35 -5.49 -8.90 6.05
N THR A 36 -6.46 -9.09 6.92
CA THR A 36 -6.68 -8.27 8.12
C THR A 36 -5.43 -8.23 9.00
N GLN A 37 -4.81 -9.38 9.23
CA GLN A 37 -3.58 -9.46 10.02
C GLN A 37 -2.38 -8.81 9.31
N VAL A 38 -2.25 -9.03 8.01
CA VAL A 38 -1.15 -8.45 7.21
C VAL A 38 -1.23 -6.93 7.17
N LEU A 39 -2.42 -6.37 6.98
CA LEU A 39 -2.65 -4.93 6.94
C LEU A 39 -2.68 -4.28 8.32
N GLN A 40 -2.80 -5.07 9.38
CA GLN A 40 -2.91 -4.58 10.77
C GLN A 40 -4.09 -3.61 10.97
N VAL A 41 -5.21 -3.91 10.33
CA VAL A 41 -6.47 -3.19 10.46
C VAL A 41 -7.44 -3.94 11.36
N GLU A 42 -8.57 -3.32 11.72
CA GLU A 42 -9.57 -3.97 12.58
C GLU A 42 -10.24 -5.17 11.88
N LYS A 43 -10.67 -4.98 10.65
CA LYS A 43 -11.23 -6.05 9.83
C LYS A 43 -11.26 -5.68 8.34
N VAL A 44 -11.02 -6.65 7.48
CA VAL A 44 -11.28 -6.52 6.04
C VAL A 44 -12.56 -7.27 5.71
N HIS A 45 -13.58 -6.56 5.27
CA HIS A 45 -14.90 -7.13 4.95
C HIS A 45 -14.97 -7.67 3.52
N GLU A 46 -14.36 -6.96 2.58
CA GLU A 46 -14.25 -7.37 1.19
C GLU A 46 -12.88 -7.02 0.64
N PHE A 47 -12.36 -7.87 -0.21
CA PHE A 47 -11.13 -7.64 -0.93
C PHE A 47 -11.21 -8.30 -2.29
N LYS A 48 -11.10 -7.50 -3.35
CA LYS A 48 -11.02 -8.00 -4.71
C LYS A 48 -10.07 -7.15 -5.54
N ALA A 49 -9.51 -7.74 -6.57
CA ALA A 49 -8.64 -7.05 -7.49
C ALA A 49 -8.94 -7.45 -8.93
N GLU A 50 -8.93 -6.48 -9.82
CA GLU A 50 -8.93 -6.69 -11.26
C GLU A 50 -7.54 -6.32 -11.77
N ILE A 51 -6.82 -7.29 -12.30
CA ILE A 51 -5.43 -7.13 -12.69
C ILE A 51 -5.24 -7.56 -14.13
N LEU A 52 -4.62 -6.69 -14.91
CA LEU A 52 -4.24 -6.96 -16.29
C LEU A 52 -2.72 -7.08 -16.38
N LEU A 53 -2.29 -8.05 -17.20
CA LEU A 53 -0.88 -8.34 -17.43
C LEU A 53 -0.59 -8.26 -18.91
N LYS A 54 0.55 -7.66 -19.27
CA LYS A 54 1.08 -7.66 -20.62
C LYS A 54 2.58 -7.88 -20.59
N LEU A 55 3.01 -8.98 -21.20
CA LEU A 55 4.42 -9.29 -21.34
C LEU A 55 4.95 -8.75 -22.67
N ASN A 56 6.01 -7.96 -22.62
CA ASN A 56 6.75 -7.52 -23.80
C ASN A 56 8.13 -8.16 -23.80
N ASN A 57 8.30 -9.23 -24.57
CA ASN A 57 9.55 -9.96 -24.65
C ASN A 57 10.68 -9.15 -25.31
N ARG A 58 10.36 -8.22 -26.18
CA ARG A 58 11.36 -7.38 -26.85
C ARG A 58 11.99 -6.36 -25.91
N ALA A 59 11.16 -5.81 -25.01
CA ALA A 59 11.62 -4.85 -24.00
C ALA A 59 11.98 -5.50 -22.67
N ASN A 60 11.87 -6.81 -22.53
CA ASN A 60 12.04 -7.56 -21.27
C ASN A 60 11.24 -6.94 -20.12
N ASN A 61 10.00 -6.56 -20.39
CA ASN A 61 9.15 -5.84 -19.49
C ASN A 61 7.81 -6.56 -19.33
N LEU A 62 7.37 -6.71 -18.07
CA LEU A 62 6.03 -7.14 -17.71
C LEU A 62 5.29 -5.96 -17.13
N ARG A 63 4.26 -5.50 -17.81
CA ARG A 63 3.37 -4.45 -17.32
C ARG A 63 2.20 -5.10 -16.56
N VAL A 64 1.97 -4.65 -15.35
CA VAL A 64 0.87 -5.08 -14.49
C VAL A 64 0.07 -3.84 -14.08
N TRP A 65 -1.20 -3.81 -14.41
CA TRP A 65 -2.05 -2.67 -14.05
C TRP A 65 -3.46 -3.13 -13.69
N GLY A 66 -4.19 -2.30 -13.03
CA GLY A 66 -5.56 -2.59 -12.67
C GLY A 66 -6.05 -1.78 -11.49
N LYS A 67 -7.03 -2.33 -10.79
CA LYS A 67 -7.63 -1.72 -9.61
C LYS A 67 -7.81 -2.73 -8.50
N VAL A 68 -7.61 -2.30 -7.29
CA VAL A 68 -7.89 -3.07 -6.07
C VAL A 68 -9.04 -2.43 -5.34
N PHE A 69 -10.03 -3.23 -4.96
CA PHE A 69 -11.19 -2.81 -4.19
C PHE A 69 -11.15 -3.48 -2.83
N ALA A 70 -11.30 -2.70 -1.78
CA ALA A 70 -11.34 -3.23 -0.42
C ALA A 70 -12.34 -2.46 0.43
N LYS A 71 -13.07 -3.19 1.26
CA LYS A 71 -13.91 -2.62 2.30
C LYS A 71 -13.27 -2.94 3.64
N ILE A 72 -12.74 -1.93 4.30
CA ILE A 72 -11.88 -2.08 5.48
C ILE A 72 -12.49 -1.35 6.66
N GLU A 73 -12.58 -2.06 7.79
CA GLU A 73 -12.94 -1.48 9.07
C GLU A 73 -11.68 -0.95 9.75
N LEU A 74 -11.72 0.33 10.08
CA LEU A 74 -10.64 1.06 10.73
C LEU A 74 -11.11 1.61 12.07
N LYS A 75 -10.17 1.89 12.95
CA LYS A 75 -10.45 2.54 14.23
C LYS A 75 -10.06 4.02 14.14
N SER A 76 -11.01 4.90 14.39
CA SER A 76 -10.74 6.34 14.41
C SER A 76 -9.78 6.70 15.52
N VAL A 77 -8.76 7.49 15.20
CA VAL A 77 -7.82 8.03 16.21
C VAL A 77 -8.44 9.15 17.03
N ILE A 78 -9.57 9.69 16.59
CA ILE A 78 -10.28 10.79 17.25
C ILE A 78 -11.29 10.26 18.25
N THR A 79 -12.21 9.40 17.80
CA THR A 79 -13.34 8.89 18.62
C THR A 79 -13.06 7.52 19.20
N LEU A 80 -12.06 6.80 18.72
CA LEU A 80 -11.74 5.41 19.03
C LEU A 80 -12.87 4.42 18.63
N ASN A 81 -13.81 4.88 17.84
CA ASN A 81 -14.87 4.05 17.26
C ASN A 81 -14.43 3.45 15.94
N ASN A 82 -14.88 2.23 15.66
CA ASN A 82 -14.63 1.61 14.38
C ASN A 82 -15.54 2.21 13.31
N PHE A 83 -14.99 2.36 12.11
CA PHE A 83 -15.73 2.80 10.93
C PHE A 83 -15.29 2.02 9.71
N ILE A 84 -16.16 1.94 8.71
CA ILE A 84 -15.89 1.22 7.47
C ILE A 84 -15.56 2.22 6.37
N LYS A 85 -14.46 1.98 5.65
CA LYS A 85 -14.04 2.77 4.51
C LYS A 85 -13.87 1.89 3.29
N ASP A 86 -14.38 2.36 2.16
CA ASP A 86 -14.19 1.72 0.87
C ASP A 86 -12.94 2.27 0.18
N TYR A 87 -12.10 1.36 -0.32
CA TYR A 87 -10.90 1.69 -1.07
C TYR A 87 -11.04 1.22 -2.51
N GLU A 88 -10.74 2.10 -3.43
CA GLU A 88 -10.59 1.79 -4.85
C GLU A 88 -9.24 2.36 -5.29
N VAL A 89 -8.25 1.50 -5.46
CA VAL A 89 -6.87 1.91 -5.73
C VAL A 89 -6.46 1.45 -7.12
N PRO A 90 -6.33 2.38 -8.07
CA PRO A 90 -5.73 2.07 -9.37
C PRO A 90 -4.22 1.96 -9.21
N PHE A 91 -3.60 1.08 -9.95
CA PHE A 91 -2.16 0.91 -9.94
C PHE A 91 -1.60 0.49 -11.29
N GLU A 92 -0.34 0.79 -11.48
CA GLU A 92 0.45 0.33 -12.62
C GLU A 92 1.87 0.04 -12.16
N LEU A 93 2.35 -1.16 -12.45
CA LEU A 93 3.70 -1.60 -12.14
C LEU A 93 4.38 -2.12 -13.39
N ASN A 94 5.69 -1.89 -13.48
CA ASN A 94 6.53 -2.42 -14.55
C ASN A 94 7.64 -3.25 -13.92
N PHE A 95 7.73 -4.52 -14.34
CA PHE A 95 8.75 -5.44 -13.89
C PHE A 95 9.75 -5.68 -15.02
N ASP A 96 11.03 -5.66 -14.70
CA ASP A 96 12.06 -6.12 -15.61
C ASP A 96 12.21 -7.63 -15.50
N THR A 97 11.97 -8.35 -16.59
CA THR A 97 12.03 -9.82 -16.61
C THR A 97 13.45 -10.38 -16.61
N ARG A 98 14.46 -9.55 -16.80
CA ARG A 98 15.89 -9.95 -16.85
C ARG A 98 16.74 -9.32 -15.76
N ALA A 99 16.24 -8.30 -15.05
CA ALA A 99 17.02 -7.66 -14.02
C ALA A 99 17.33 -8.62 -12.87
N THR A 100 18.58 -8.66 -12.46
CA THR A 100 19.02 -9.38 -11.29
C THR A 100 19.21 -8.39 -10.13
N TYR A 101 19.25 -8.92 -8.90
CA TYR A 101 19.49 -8.10 -7.70
C TYR A 101 20.78 -7.27 -7.79
N ASN A 102 21.80 -7.78 -8.49
CA ASN A 102 23.07 -7.07 -8.69
C ASN A 102 22.91 -5.84 -9.59
N ASP A 103 22.06 -5.92 -10.61
CA ASP A 103 21.82 -4.81 -11.54
C ASP A 103 21.16 -3.63 -10.81
N ILE A 104 20.35 -3.89 -9.80
CA ILE A 104 19.69 -2.84 -8.98
C ILE A 104 20.69 -2.11 -8.09
N LYS A 105 21.67 -2.80 -7.52
CA LYS A 105 22.72 -2.15 -6.73
C LYS A 105 23.51 -1.13 -7.54
N GLU A 106 23.72 -1.37 -8.84
CA GLU A 106 24.37 -0.42 -9.72
C GLU A 106 23.47 0.78 -10.07
N LEU A 107 22.15 0.55 -10.17
CA LEU A 107 21.17 1.59 -10.44
C LEU A 107 20.84 2.48 -9.23
N GLU A 108 20.92 1.96 -8.00
CA GLU A 108 20.74 2.74 -6.77
C GLU A 108 21.76 3.89 -6.63
N CYS A 109 22.86 3.83 -7.35
CA CYS A 109 23.84 4.93 -7.39
C CYS A 109 23.39 6.12 -8.24
N ASN A 110 22.34 5.99 -9.05
CA ASN A 110 21.78 7.05 -9.88
C ASN A 110 20.37 7.40 -9.40
N ILE A 111 20.26 8.48 -8.64
CA ILE A 111 19.04 8.92 -7.96
C ILE A 111 17.90 9.30 -8.92
N GLU A 112 18.19 9.48 -10.21
CA GLU A 112 17.22 9.97 -11.19
C GLU A 112 16.50 8.84 -11.98
N ASP A 113 16.96 7.60 -11.89
CA ASP A 113 16.38 6.50 -12.64
C ASP A 113 15.36 5.74 -11.80
N GLU A 114 14.15 5.57 -12.33
CA GLU A 114 13.15 4.68 -11.72
C GLU A 114 13.71 3.25 -11.72
N VAL A 115 13.87 2.70 -10.54
CA VAL A 115 14.33 1.32 -10.39
C VAL A 115 13.17 0.38 -10.67
N PRO A 116 13.25 -0.47 -11.71
CA PRO A 116 12.18 -1.41 -12.00
C PRO A 116 12.09 -2.48 -10.91
N ASP A 117 10.88 -2.93 -10.62
CA ASP A 117 10.66 -4.03 -9.70
C ASP A 117 11.25 -5.33 -10.27
N ILE A 118 11.82 -6.15 -9.40
CA ILE A 118 12.41 -7.43 -9.78
C ILE A 118 11.38 -8.53 -9.66
N ILE A 119 11.48 -9.48 -10.59
CA ILE A 119 10.73 -10.72 -10.53
C ILE A 119 11.62 -11.79 -9.88
N GLU A 120 11.23 -12.25 -8.69
CA GLU A 120 11.94 -13.32 -7.99
C GLU A 120 11.49 -14.69 -8.50
N ASN A 121 12.47 -15.55 -8.81
CA ASN A 121 12.22 -16.94 -9.24
C ASN A 121 11.30 -17.12 -10.45
N GLY A 122 11.18 -16.11 -11.31
CA GLY A 122 10.30 -16.17 -12.48
C GLY A 122 8.79 -16.22 -12.17
N CYS A 123 8.40 -15.88 -10.95
CA CYS A 123 7.00 -15.85 -10.50
C CYS A 123 6.65 -14.49 -9.94
N ILE A 124 5.41 -14.05 -10.21
CA ILE A 124 4.79 -12.90 -9.52
C ILE A 124 3.56 -13.37 -8.77
N ASN A 125 3.30 -12.81 -7.62
CA ASN A 125 2.11 -13.10 -6.84
C ASN A 125 1.15 -11.91 -6.91
N LEU A 126 0.06 -12.06 -7.65
CA LEU A 126 -0.92 -10.98 -7.85
C LEU A 126 -1.63 -10.59 -6.54
N ALA A 127 -1.82 -11.55 -5.64
CA ALA A 127 -2.41 -11.29 -4.34
C ALA A 127 -1.51 -10.37 -3.49
N ASP A 128 -0.21 -10.61 -3.49
CA ASP A 128 0.75 -9.78 -2.78
C ASP A 128 0.79 -8.35 -3.34
N ILE A 129 0.76 -8.21 -4.66
CA ILE A 129 0.69 -6.92 -5.33
C ILE A 129 -0.57 -6.15 -4.89
N ALA A 130 -1.72 -6.79 -4.90
CA ALA A 130 -2.99 -6.17 -4.51
C ALA A 130 -2.97 -5.72 -3.04
N ILE A 131 -2.48 -6.54 -2.13
CA ILE A 131 -2.34 -6.21 -0.71
C ILE A 131 -1.41 -5.03 -0.52
N GLU A 132 -0.27 -5.02 -1.21
CA GLU A 132 0.71 -3.94 -1.14
C GLU A 132 0.13 -2.61 -1.60
N GLN A 133 -0.65 -2.59 -2.68
CA GLN A 133 -1.30 -1.37 -3.16
C GLN A 133 -2.29 -0.81 -2.14
N ILE A 134 -3.05 -1.65 -1.47
CA ILE A 134 -3.92 -1.20 -0.37
C ILE A 134 -3.09 -0.71 0.81
N ALA A 135 -2.04 -1.41 1.21
CA ALA A 135 -1.18 -1.02 2.32
C ALA A 135 -0.56 0.37 2.13
N LEU A 136 -0.14 0.69 0.90
CA LEU A 136 0.43 2.00 0.54
C LEU A 136 -0.60 3.14 0.62
N ASN A 137 -1.89 2.83 0.55
CA ASN A 137 -2.96 3.82 0.59
C ASN A 137 -3.69 3.89 1.93
N LEU A 138 -3.33 3.04 2.89
CA LEU A 138 -3.88 3.13 4.25
C LEU A 138 -3.38 4.39 4.95
N GLU A 139 -4.28 5.01 5.67
CA GLU A 139 -3.98 6.19 6.49
C GLU A 139 -3.29 5.77 7.79
N ASP A 140 -2.20 6.46 8.14
CA ASP A 140 -1.51 6.23 9.42
C ASP A 140 -2.37 6.65 10.62
N TYR A 141 -3.20 7.65 10.41
CA TYR A 141 -4.10 8.21 11.43
C TYR A 141 -5.54 8.22 10.90
N PRO A 142 -6.21 7.05 10.82
CA PRO A 142 -7.54 6.97 10.24
C PRO A 142 -8.58 7.72 11.08
N ARG A 143 -9.49 8.40 10.38
CA ARG A 143 -10.64 9.09 10.96
C ARG A 143 -11.84 8.97 10.03
N ALA A 144 -13.03 8.87 10.58
CA ALA A 144 -14.25 8.84 9.80
C ALA A 144 -14.53 10.22 9.16
N ASP A 145 -15.31 10.21 8.07
CA ASP A 145 -15.68 11.43 7.38
C ASP A 145 -16.42 12.40 8.35
N GLY A 146 -16.01 13.65 8.33
CA GLY A 146 -16.57 14.69 9.18
C GLY A 146 -15.98 14.76 10.59
N GLU A 147 -15.16 13.82 11.01
CA GLU A 147 -14.42 13.90 12.27
C GLU A 147 -13.26 14.88 12.16
N ILE A 148 -13.25 15.86 13.04
CA ILE A 148 -12.20 16.87 13.10
C ILE A 148 -11.56 16.80 14.47
N PHE A 149 -10.24 16.78 14.51
CA PHE A 149 -9.50 16.92 15.75
C PHE A 149 -9.66 18.37 16.26
N ASP A 150 -10.37 18.50 17.37
CA ASP A 150 -10.54 19.79 18.02
C ASP A 150 -9.45 20.00 19.08
N GLY A 151 -8.38 20.65 18.66
CA GLY A 151 -7.28 21.01 19.56
C GLY A 151 -7.67 21.99 20.67
N SER A 152 -8.82 22.63 20.58
CA SER A 152 -9.27 23.59 21.60
C SER A 152 -9.57 22.92 22.94
N LEU A 153 -10.01 21.67 22.95
CA LEU A 153 -10.24 20.90 24.17
C LEU A 153 -8.96 20.59 24.94
N TYR A 154 -7.84 20.53 24.27
CA TYR A 154 -6.54 20.29 24.88
C TYR A 154 -5.85 21.57 25.33
N CYS A 155 -6.12 22.69 24.70
CA CYS A 155 -5.59 23.99 25.09
C CYS A 155 -6.16 24.48 26.41
N ASP A 156 -7.43 24.14 26.73
CA ASP A 156 -8.08 24.55 27.99
C ASP A 156 -7.62 23.72 29.20
N LEU A 157 -7.03 22.55 28.98
CA LEU A 157 -6.54 21.66 30.03
C LEU A 157 -5.09 21.96 30.48
N GLU A 158 -4.32 22.70 29.71
CA GLU A 158 -2.91 22.92 29.94
C GLU A 158 -2.57 24.20 30.71
N GLY A 159 -3.57 24.94 31.23
CA GLY A 159 -3.32 26.15 32.01
C GLY A 159 -2.77 27.32 31.15
N PRO A 160 -2.22 28.38 31.79
CA PRO A 160 -1.83 29.58 31.07
C PRO A 160 -0.84 29.27 29.94
N LYS A 161 -1.08 29.91 28.79
CA LYS A 161 -0.26 29.77 27.58
C LYS A 161 1.21 29.74 27.92
N LYS A 162 1.85 28.60 27.68
CA LYS A 162 3.30 28.53 27.70
C LYS A 162 3.83 29.54 26.69
N GLU A 163 4.55 30.51 27.13
CA GLU A 163 5.23 31.43 26.23
C GLU A 163 6.07 30.62 25.25
N ASN A 164 5.94 30.96 23.98
CA ASN A 164 6.74 30.35 22.95
C ASN A 164 8.23 30.48 23.34
N PRO A 165 8.97 29.37 23.54
CA PRO A 165 10.38 29.45 23.93
C PRO A 165 11.24 30.20 22.91
N PHE A 166 10.79 30.33 21.68
CA PHE A 166 11.45 31.11 20.64
C PHE A 166 11.14 32.59 20.69
N ALA A 167 10.17 33.03 21.50
CA ALA A 167 9.88 34.47 21.70
C ALA A 167 11.07 35.22 22.33
N VAL A 168 11.89 34.53 23.10
CA VAL A 168 13.13 35.06 23.68
C VAL A 168 14.13 35.45 22.61
N LEU A 169 14.19 34.69 21.48
CA LEU A 169 15.09 35.00 20.37
C LEU A 169 14.72 36.27 19.61
N ALA A 170 13.45 36.64 19.60
CA ALA A 170 13.00 37.89 19.01
C ALA A 170 13.47 39.12 19.78
N LYS A 171 13.70 39.00 21.12
CA LYS A 171 14.23 40.06 21.99
C LYS A 171 15.74 40.24 21.85
N LEU A 172 16.45 39.30 21.24
CA LEU A 172 17.90 39.35 21.04
C LEU A 172 18.30 40.01 19.72
N LYS A 173 17.37 40.28 18.84
CA LYS A 173 17.56 41.07 17.60
C LYS A 173 17.53 42.57 17.97
N LYS A 174 18.66 43.08 18.18
CA LYS A 174 18.85 44.54 18.13
C LYS A 174 19.43 44.93 16.79
#